data_dfe29ee0f6766392dfcb0b0cfe92b72e
#
_entry.id   dfe29ee0f6766392dfcb0b0cfe92b72e
#
_cell.length_a   1.000
_cell.length_b   1.000
_cell.length_c   1.000
_cell.angle_alpha   90.00
_cell.angle_beta   90.00
_cell.angle_gamma   90.00
#
_symmetry.space_group_name_H-M   'P 1'
#
loop_
_entity.id
_entity.type
_entity.pdbx_description
1 polymer ?
#
loop_
_entity_poly.entity_id
_entity_poly.type
_entity_poly.pdbx_seq_one_letter_code
_entity_poly.pdbx_strand_id
1 'polypeptide(L)'
;MGKGILIMILGMGIVISILEVSLNSNTSLGLSSTIKYYDNMEARLISNSGIEIYLEKLREDKTLSGNYDNNPLMGGSYNISISGPDTALKIKSVGTFDDVVHTSMILAKRQPILPPAVNSAVYISSTNLSINFNGNVDISGNDHDMNGNLTAGTSKPGVGVNSPSDSAYVVNNIKPKITKAITGSGGSPSVATVPDTTNWDQVTQNIIFGADYTLPTGTYSTGTSLGSLAEPKITYVNGDVNFTGTVEGYGIMVVNGNLTLSGQFTFNGIIIVYGQSDITVQLTGNSTVYGATMFVGQSVDFKAASGNATLYYSSAAINNAKLNLKSSRFNILSWWE
;
A
#
# COMPACT_ATOMS: atom_id res chain seq x y z
N MET A 1 52.45 64.25 41.26
CA MET A 1 51.68 63.00 41.32
C MET A 1 50.54 62.90 40.28
N GLY A 2 49.96 64.01 39.72
CA GLY A 2 48.79 63.95 38.82
C GLY A 2 49.01 63.33 37.37
N LYS A 3 50.23 63.54 36.81
CA LYS A 3 50.45 63.09 35.41
C LYS A 3 50.51 61.55 35.20
N GLY A 4 51.01 60.81 36.22
CA GLY A 4 51.06 59.37 36.17
C GLY A 4 49.66 58.69 36.25
N ILE A 5 48.80 59.26 37.08
CA ILE A 5 47.42 58.79 37.23
C ILE A 5 46.60 58.99 35.94
N LEU A 6 46.81 60.16 35.30
CA LEU A 6 46.14 60.48 34.06
C LEU A 6 46.51 59.48 32.91
N ILE A 7 47.79 59.15 32.81
CA ILE A 7 48.30 58.18 31.86
C ILE A 7 47.75 56.79 32.15
N MET A 8 47.61 56.40 33.41
CA MET A 8 47.08 55.11 33.82
C MET A 8 45.58 54.99 33.50
N ILE A 9 44.80 56.07 33.76
CA ILE A 9 43.38 56.10 33.40
C ILE A 9 43.16 56.05 31.88
N LEU A 10 43.98 56.79 31.11
CA LEU A 10 43.93 56.77 29.65
C LEU A 10 44.30 55.39 29.10
N GLY A 11 45.30 54.76 29.62
CA GLY A 11 45.73 53.40 29.23
C GLY A 11 44.65 52.36 29.55
N MET A 12 44.03 52.48 30.73
CA MET A 12 42.94 51.57 31.10
C MET A 12 41.70 51.77 30.23
N GLY A 13 41.37 52.99 29.85
CA GLY A 13 40.30 53.30 28.91
C GLY A 13 40.52 52.70 27.53
N ILE A 14 41.73 52.75 27.00
CA ILE A 14 42.10 52.14 25.71
C ILE A 14 41.96 50.61 25.77
N VAL A 15 42.45 49.99 26.85
CA VAL A 15 42.32 48.52 27.02
C VAL A 15 40.86 48.08 27.10
N ILE A 16 40.02 48.81 27.88
CA ILE A 16 38.59 48.52 27.97
C ILE A 16 37.91 48.65 26.60
N SER A 17 38.20 49.71 25.85
CA SER A 17 37.62 49.92 24.52
C SER A 17 38.02 48.82 23.51
N ILE A 18 39.29 48.35 23.58
CA ILE A 18 39.76 47.25 22.75
C ILE A 18 39.02 45.93 23.14
N LEU A 19 38.84 45.68 24.44
CA LEU A 19 38.08 44.51 24.92
C LEU A 19 36.62 44.57 24.48
N GLU A 20 35.95 45.73 24.58
CA GLU A 20 34.54 45.92 24.15
C GLU A 20 34.40 45.67 22.63
N VAL A 21 35.28 46.19 21.80
CA VAL A 21 35.28 45.98 20.36
C VAL A 21 35.54 44.50 20.05
N SER A 22 36.49 43.87 20.72
CA SER A 22 36.77 42.44 20.53
C SER A 22 35.60 41.52 20.95
N LEU A 23 34.95 41.80 22.08
CA LEU A 23 33.77 41.07 22.54
C LEU A 23 32.58 41.25 21.59
N ASN A 24 32.34 42.48 21.16
CA ASN A 24 31.25 42.76 20.20
C ASN A 24 31.49 42.08 18.84
N SER A 25 32.73 42.11 18.35
CA SER A 25 33.12 41.41 17.12
C SER A 25 32.93 39.88 17.22
N ASN A 26 33.38 39.27 18.34
CA ASN A 26 33.24 37.83 18.56
C ASN A 26 31.76 37.41 18.71
N THR A 27 30.95 38.24 19.40
CA THR A 27 29.49 38.00 19.53
C THR A 27 28.80 38.10 18.17
N SER A 28 29.14 39.09 17.35
CA SER A 28 28.59 39.26 16.00
C SER A 28 28.98 38.09 15.09
N LEU A 29 30.22 37.62 15.16
CA LEU A 29 30.68 36.43 14.39
C LEU A 29 29.97 35.15 14.86
N GLY A 30 29.77 34.99 16.17
CA GLY A 30 29.03 33.87 16.73
C GLY A 30 27.57 33.87 16.30
N LEU A 31 26.89 35.00 16.33
CA LEU A 31 25.50 35.14 15.86
C LEU A 31 25.40 34.85 14.33
N SER A 32 26.28 35.44 13.54
CA SER A 32 26.32 35.16 12.08
C SER A 32 26.55 33.70 11.76
N SER A 33 27.42 33.02 12.51
CA SER A 33 27.67 31.59 12.36
C SER A 33 26.41 30.75 12.71
N THR A 34 25.69 31.13 13.77
CA THR A 34 24.47 30.45 14.19
C THR A 34 23.35 30.64 13.17
N ILE A 35 23.18 31.84 12.61
CA ILE A 35 22.18 32.12 11.55
C ILE A 35 22.51 31.27 10.31
N LYS A 36 23.76 31.29 9.85
CA LYS A 36 24.17 30.50 8.69
C LYS A 36 23.97 28.98 8.90
N TYR A 37 24.19 28.51 10.13
CA TYR A 37 23.93 27.11 10.45
C TYR A 37 22.42 26.80 10.35
N TYR A 38 21.57 27.67 10.89
CA TYR A 38 20.11 27.53 10.79
C TYR A 38 19.66 27.55 9.32
N ASP A 39 20.11 28.50 8.52
CA ASP A 39 19.76 28.62 7.11
C ASP A 39 20.18 27.39 6.30
N ASN A 40 21.37 26.83 6.60
CA ASN A 40 21.82 25.58 5.99
C ASN A 40 20.92 24.38 6.36
N MET A 41 20.48 24.30 7.62
CA MET A 41 19.57 23.24 8.06
C MET A 41 18.21 23.35 7.36
N GLU A 42 17.65 24.57 7.25
CA GLU A 42 16.39 24.82 6.55
C GLU A 42 16.49 24.52 5.05
N ALA A 43 17.54 24.99 4.36
CA ALA A 43 17.76 24.69 2.95
C ALA A 43 17.91 23.18 2.71
N ARG A 44 18.57 22.45 3.62
CA ARG A 44 18.67 20.99 3.59
C ARG A 44 17.33 20.31 3.77
N LEU A 45 16.54 20.72 4.77
CA LEU A 45 15.19 20.18 5.00
C LEU A 45 14.30 20.41 3.79
N ILE A 46 14.32 21.60 3.21
CA ILE A 46 13.56 21.95 1.99
C ILE A 46 13.97 21.04 0.83
N SER A 47 15.27 20.86 0.62
CA SER A 47 15.79 19.98 -0.44
C SER A 47 15.35 18.53 -0.26
N ASN A 48 15.47 17.96 0.95
CA ASN A 48 15.08 16.59 1.25
C ASN A 48 13.57 16.39 1.11
N SER A 49 12.78 17.30 1.66
CA SER A 49 11.32 17.27 1.53
C SER A 49 10.86 17.37 0.08
N GLY A 50 11.55 18.13 -0.74
CA GLY A 50 11.30 18.20 -2.19
C GLY A 50 11.42 16.84 -2.87
N ILE A 51 12.44 16.04 -2.50
CA ILE A 51 12.58 14.66 -3.00
C ILE A 51 11.40 13.79 -2.58
N GLU A 52 11.03 13.83 -1.29
CA GLU A 52 9.92 13.00 -0.76
C GLU A 52 8.59 13.33 -1.41
N ILE A 53 8.28 14.62 -1.57
CA ILE A 53 7.07 15.11 -2.26
C ILE A 53 7.01 14.58 -3.69
N TYR A 54 8.14 14.63 -4.43
CA TYR A 54 8.15 14.16 -5.81
C TYR A 54 8.21 12.64 -5.95
N LEU A 55 8.75 11.92 -4.98
CA LEU A 55 8.59 10.46 -4.91
C LEU A 55 7.12 10.07 -4.78
N GLU A 56 6.33 10.79 -3.97
CA GLU A 56 4.89 10.52 -3.85
C GLU A 56 4.14 10.88 -5.14
N LYS A 57 4.40 12.03 -5.75
CA LYS A 57 3.83 12.39 -7.06
C LYS A 57 4.15 11.35 -8.13
N LEU A 58 5.38 10.84 -8.17
CA LEU A 58 5.82 9.80 -9.11
C LEU A 58 5.17 8.43 -8.86
N ARG A 59 4.65 8.17 -7.66
CA ARG A 59 3.84 6.98 -7.38
C ARG A 59 2.47 7.06 -8.03
N GLU A 60 1.91 8.24 -8.10
CA GLU A 60 0.61 8.50 -8.73
C GLU A 60 0.73 8.68 -10.24
N ASP A 61 1.72 9.44 -10.68
CA ASP A 61 1.97 9.71 -12.10
C ASP A 61 3.40 9.31 -12.50
N LYS A 62 3.50 8.16 -13.16
CA LYS A 62 4.75 7.63 -13.69
C LYS A 62 5.35 8.42 -14.86
N THR A 63 4.58 9.34 -15.46
CA THR A 63 5.03 10.11 -16.62
C THR A 63 5.82 11.36 -16.24
N LEU A 64 5.84 11.72 -14.95
CA LEU A 64 6.60 12.87 -14.46
C LEU A 64 8.09 12.72 -14.77
N SER A 65 8.63 13.70 -15.46
CA SER A 65 10.05 13.79 -15.85
C SER A 65 10.42 15.24 -16.17
N GLY A 66 11.71 15.55 -16.18
CA GLY A 66 12.18 16.91 -16.46
C GLY A 66 12.36 17.78 -15.22
N ASN A 67 12.23 19.09 -15.37
CA ASN A 67 12.49 20.07 -14.33
C ASN A 67 11.19 20.72 -13.84
N TYR A 68 11.12 20.94 -12.52
CA TYR A 68 10.01 21.63 -11.84
C TYR A 68 10.62 22.67 -10.91
N ASP A 69 10.47 23.93 -11.29
CA ASP A 69 11.18 25.04 -10.65
C ASP A 69 10.26 25.84 -9.71
N ASN A 70 10.86 26.54 -8.75
CA ASN A 70 10.24 27.50 -7.84
C ASN A 70 9.06 26.95 -7.01
N ASN A 71 9.17 25.72 -6.52
CA ASN A 71 8.16 25.15 -5.63
C ASN A 71 8.33 25.74 -4.22
N PRO A 72 7.35 26.49 -3.68
CA PRO A 72 7.49 27.09 -2.34
C PRO A 72 7.35 26.03 -1.24
N LEU A 73 8.20 26.11 -0.22
CA LEU A 73 8.16 25.23 0.95
C LEU A 73 8.86 25.88 2.15
N MET A 74 8.24 25.88 3.33
CA MET A 74 8.83 26.30 4.61
C MET A 74 9.49 27.69 4.60
N GLY A 75 8.92 28.65 3.86
CA GLY A 75 9.49 30.00 3.74
C GLY A 75 10.61 30.13 2.70
N GLY A 76 11.08 29.04 2.13
CA GLY A 76 12.01 28.99 1.00
C GLY A 76 11.39 28.37 -0.25
N SER A 77 12.22 27.81 -1.12
CA SER A 77 11.76 27.16 -2.34
C SER A 77 12.67 25.98 -2.71
N TYR A 78 12.18 25.10 -3.57
CA TYR A 78 13.00 24.05 -4.16
C TYR A 78 12.75 23.87 -5.64
N ASN A 79 13.79 23.41 -6.34
CA ASN A 79 13.74 23.01 -7.73
C ASN A 79 14.01 21.51 -7.82
N ILE A 80 13.21 20.80 -8.61
CA ILE A 80 13.35 19.36 -8.83
C ILE A 80 13.78 19.07 -10.28
N SER A 81 14.71 18.12 -10.44
CA SER A 81 15.05 17.53 -11.73
C SER A 81 14.92 16.02 -11.65
N ILE A 82 14.13 15.44 -12.57
CA ILE A 82 13.86 14.00 -12.66
C ILE A 82 14.39 13.50 -14.00
N SER A 83 15.28 12.50 -13.97
CA SER A 83 15.91 11.96 -15.17
C SER A 83 16.34 10.51 -15.01
N GLY A 84 16.57 9.82 -16.12
CA GLY A 84 17.02 8.43 -16.14
C GLY A 84 15.91 7.41 -16.34
N PRO A 85 16.28 6.16 -16.61
CA PRO A 85 15.33 5.06 -16.78
C PRO A 85 14.76 4.57 -15.43
N ASP A 86 13.68 3.83 -15.46
CA ASP A 86 13.03 3.26 -14.26
C ASP A 86 13.94 2.37 -13.40
N THR A 87 14.99 1.80 -14.01
CA THR A 87 15.99 0.99 -13.30
C THR A 87 17.00 1.83 -12.53
N ALA A 88 17.14 3.12 -12.86
CA ALA A 88 18.11 4.05 -12.29
C ALA A 88 17.59 5.50 -12.40
N LEU A 89 16.42 5.76 -11.81
CA LEU A 89 15.79 7.07 -11.80
C LEU A 89 16.56 8.00 -10.84
N LYS A 90 17.04 9.11 -11.36
CA LYS A 90 17.74 10.14 -10.61
C LYS A 90 16.78 11.29 -10.31
N ILE A 91 16.63 11.59 -9.02
CA ILE A 91 15.85 12.75 -8.56
C ILE A 91 16.83 13.66 -7.82
N LYS A 92 16.98 14.88 -8.32
CA LYS A 92 17.79 15.92 -7.72
C LYS A 92 16.89 17.05 -7.25
N SER A 93 17.06 17.45 -5.99
CA SER A 93 16.40 18.62 -5.41
C SER A 93 17.44 19.67 -5.04
N VAL A 94 17.13 20.92 -5.35
CA VAL A 94 17.95 22.08 -4.95
C VAL A 94 17.05 22.96 -4.08
N GLY A 95 17.23 22.90 -2.77
CA GLY A 95 16.52 23.71 -1.79
C GLY A 95 17.22 25.05 -1.57
N THR A 96 16.46 26.12 -1.50
CA THR A 96 16.96 27.48 -1.22
C THR A 96 16.19 28.07 -0.04
N PHE A 97 16.92 28.55 0.96
CA PHE A 97 16.39 29.29 2.08
C PHE A 97 17.27 30.53 2.31
N ASP A 98 16.68 31.70 2.25
CA ASP A 98 17.41 32.98 2.15
C ASP A 98 18.48 32.90 1.05
N ASP A 99 19.74 33.16 1.37
CA ASP A 99 20.86 33.13 0.41
C ASP A 99 21.59 31.77 0.40
N VAL A 100 21.08 30.77 1.13
CA VAL A 100 21.70 29.46 1.25
C VAL A 100 21.03 28.45 0.34
N VAL A 101 21.87 27.69 -0.37
CA VAL A 101 21.43 26.65 -1.30
C VAL A 101 21.98 25.31 -0.84
N HIS A 102 21.12 24.30 -0.77
CA HIS A 102 21.50 22.92 -0.51
C HIS A 102 21.01 21.99 -1.64
N THR A 103 21.82 21.00 -2.01
CA THR A 103 21.45 20.04 -3.04
C THR A 103 21.42 18.65 -2.47
N SER A 104 20.29 18.00 -2.59
CA SER A 104 20.11 16.57 -2.28
C SER A 104 19.79 15.81 -3.57
N MET A 105 20.22 14.57 -3.65
CA MET A 105 20.01 13.73 -4.81
C MET A 105 19.81 12.27 -4.40
N ILE A 106 18.85 11.62 -5.03
CA ILE A 106 18.67 10.17 -4.89
C ILE A 106 18.81 9.47 -6.24
N LEU A 107 19.27 8.24 -6.17
CA LEU A 107 19.12 7.25 -7.22
C LEU A 107 18.10 6.21 -6.73
N ALA A 108 17.02 6.02 -7.48
CA ALA A 108 15.94 5.11 -7.11
C ALA A 108 15.64 4.14 -8.26
N LYS A 109 15.26 2.92 -7.92
CA LYS A 109 14.72 1.96 -8.88
C LYS A 109 13.22 1.94 -8.74
N ARG A 110 12.50 2.26 -9.82
CA ARG A 110 11.06 2.13 -9.90
C ARG A 110 10.68 0.66 -10.11
N GLN A 111 9.78 0.15 -9.32
CA GLN A 111 9.20 -1.18 -9.48
C GLN A 111 7.70 -1.03 -9.66
N PRO A 112 7.12 -1.54 -10.77
CA PRO A 112 5.68 -1.52 -10.93
C PRO A 112 5.02 -2.39 -9.87
N ILE A 113 3.93 -1.91 -9.29
CA ILE A 113 3.04 -2.72 -8.46
C ILE A 113 2.13 -3.47 -9.43
N LEU A 114 2.37 -4.77 -9.60
CA LEU A 114 1.54 -5.62 -10.45
C LEU A 114 0.36 -6.12 -9.62
N PRO A 115 -0.88 -5.93 -10.10
CA PRO A 115 -2.03 -6.55 -9.48
C PRO A 115 -1.93 -8.07 -9.64
N PRO A 116 -2.47 -8.86 -8.69
CA PRO A 116 -2.46 -10.30 -8.81
C PRO A 116 -3.22 -10.74 -10.07
N ALA A 117 -2.74 -11.79 -10.73
CA ALA A 117 -3.45 -12.40 -11.82
C ALA A 117 -4.72 -13.11 -11.28
N VAL A 118 -5.89 -12.71 -11.75
CA VAL A 118 -7.16 -13.30 -11.36
C VAL A 118 -7.56 -14.33 -12.40
N ASN A 119 -7.50 -15.61 -12.04
CA ASN A 119 -7.75 -16.73 -12.93
C ASN A 119 -8.99 -17.56 -12.57
N SER A 120 -9.70 -17.23 -11.48
CA SER A 120 -10.93 -17.90 -11.00
C SER A 120 -11.70 -16.95 -10.08
N ALA A 121 -12.94 -17.26 -9.77
CA ALA A 121 -13.70 -16.52 -8.75
C ALA A 121 -13.09 -16.72 -7.34
N VAL A 122 -12.75 -17.97 -7.02
CA VAL A 122 -12.01 -18.35 -5.81
C VAL A 122 -10.74 -19.06 -6.25
N TYR A 123 -9.58 -18.55 -5.84
CA TYR A 123 -8.28 -19.20 -6.06
C TYR A 123 -7.69 -19.67 -4.75
N ILE A 124 -7.22 -20.91 -4.69
CA ILE A 124 -6.61 -21.50 -3.51
C ILE A 124 -5.23 -22.04 -3.85
N SER A 125 -4.20 -21.51 -3.20
CA SER A 125 -2.83 -21.98 -3.28
C SER A 125 -2.39 -22.50 -1.92
N SER A 126 -2.27 -23.81 -1.79
CA SER A 126 -1.88 -24.47 -0.54
C SER A 126 -1.17 -25.80 -0.81
N THR A 127 -0.48 -26.30 0.21
CA THR A 127 0.03 -27.69 0.24
C THR A 127 -0.97 -28.64 0.90
N ASN A 128 -1.81 -28.13 1.81
CA ASN A 128 -2.87 -28.86 2.47
C ASN A 128 -4.19 -28.10 2.38
N LEU A 129 -5.15 -28.68 1.68
CA LEU A 129 -6.46 -28.09 1.47
C LEU A 129 -7.55 -28.81 2.26
N SER A 130 -8.34 -28.04 3.03
CA SER A 130 -9.57 -28.50 3.67
C SER A 130 -10.75 -27.65 3.19
N ILE A 131 -11.83 -28.28 2.76
CA ILE A 131 -13.07 -27.63 2.35
C ILE A 131 -14.24 -28.20 3.10
N ASN A 132 -15.05 -27.32 3.72
CA ASN A 132 -16.27 -27.72 4.41
C ASN A 132 -17.42 -26.75 4.14
N PHE A 133 -18.34 -27.14 3.27
CA PHE A 133 -19.53 -26.38 2.90
C PHE A 133 -20.79 -26.99 3.51
N ASN A 134 -21.19 -26.51 4.69
CA ASN A 134 -22.42 -26.89 5.38
C ASN A 134 -23.56 -25.89 5.09
N GLY A 135 -23.24 -24.61 4.86
CA GLY A 135 -24.16 -23.56 4.44
C GLY A 135 -24.50 -23.64 2.95
N ASN A 136 -25.23 -22.65 2.45
CA ASN A 136 -25.43 -22.45 1.03
C ASN A 136 -24.25 -21.69 0.47
N VAL A 137 -23.64 -22.25 -0.58
CA VAL A 137 -22.49 -21.63 -1.28
C VAL A 137 -22.86 -21.53 -2.74
N ASP A 138 -22.66 -20.35 -3.30
CA ASP A 138 -22.79 -20.08 -4.73
C ASP A 138 -21.51 -19.41 -5.23
N ILE A 139 -20.73 -20.15 -6.03
CA ILE A 139 -19.47 -19.69 -6.58
C ILE A 139 -19.57 -19.66 -8.09
N SER A 140 -19.46 -18.49 -8.68
CA SER A 140 -19.54 -18.34 -10.12
C SER A 140 -18.30 -17.72 -10.72
N GLY A 141 -17.66 -18.46 -11.62
CA GLY A 141 -16.61 -17.95 -12.49
C GLY A 141 -17.12 -17.25 -13.74
N ASN A 142 -18.43 -17.25 -13.99
CA ASN A 142 -19.00 -16.43 -15.05
C ASN A 142 -18.83 -14.95 -14.67
N ASP A 143 -18.65 -14.09 -15.67
CA ASP A 143 -18.44 -12.68 -15.41
C ASP A 143 -19.74 -12.00 -15.01
N HIS A 144 -19.72 -11.24 -13.91
CA HIS A 144 -20.85 -10.48 -13.36
C HIS A 144 -20.49 -8.98 -13.26
N ASP A 145 -21.50 -8.15 -13.28
CA ASP A 145 -21.34 -6.75 -12.89
C ASP A 145 -21.20 -6.60 -11.33
N MET A 146 -21.03 -5.39 -10.85
CA MET A 146 -20.90 -5.11 -9.41
C MET A 146 -22.23 -5.25 -8.64
N ASN A 147 -23.33 -5.52 -9.31
CA ASN A 147 -24.65 -5.79 -8.72
C ASN A 147 -25.01 -7.28 -8.79
N GLY A 148 -24.11 -8.11 -9.31
CA GLY A 148 -24.31 -9.55 -9.44
C GLY A 148 -25.09 -9.98 -10.68
N ASN A 149 -25.34 -9.10 -11.64
CA ASN A 149 -25.97 -9.48 -12.90
C ASN A 149 -24.93 -10.10 -13.84
N LEU A 150 -25.32 -11.21 -14.50
CA LEU A 150 -24.47 -11.89 -15.46
C LEU A 150 -24.15 -10.97 -16.65
N THR A 151 -22.90 -10.92 -17.06
CA THR A 151 -22.42 -10.16 -18.22
C THR A 151 -21.97 -11.10 -19.34
N ALA A 152 -21.71 -10.54 -20.51
CA ALA A 152 -21.13 -11.28 -21.65
C ALA A 152 -19.59 -11.41 -21.58
N GLY A 153 -18.97 -11.12 -20.43
CA GLY A 153 -17.53 -11.20 -20.25
C GLY A 153 -17.01 -12.65 -20.28
N THR A 154 -15.69 -12.78 -20.35
CA THR A 154 -15.04 -14.10 -20.40
C THR A 154 -15.18 -14.84 -19.08
N SER A 155 -15.80 -16.00 -19.11
CA SER A 155 -15.91 -16.88 -17.93
C SER A 155 -14.56 -17.44 -17.52
N LYS A 156 -14.36 -17.52 -16.21
CA LYS A 156 -13.24 -18.17 -15.53
C LYS A 156 -13.74 -19.45 -14.81
N PRO A 157 -12.87 -20.33 -14.31
CA PRO A 157 -13.27 -21.35 -13.36
C PRO A 157 -13.93 -20.73 -12.12
N GLY A 158 -14.93 -21.41 -11.57
CA GLY A 158 -15.51 -21.04 -10.27
C GLY A 158 -14.46 -21.17 -9.16
N VAL A 159 -13.79 -22.32 -9.08
CA VAL A 159 -12.70 -22.59 -8.16
C VAL A 159 -11.44 -22.94 -8.92
N GLY A 160 -10.35 -22.22 -8.67
CA GLY A 160 -9.00 -22.53 -9.14
C GLY A 160 -8.14 -23.04 -7.99
N VAL A 161 -7.37 -24.08 -8.20
CA VAL A 161 -6.42 -24.62 -7.23
C VAL A 161 -5.05 -24.85 -7.89
N ASN A 162 -3.99 -24.82 -7.08
CA ASN A 162 -2.62 -24.88 -7.62
C ASN A 162 -2.16 -26.27 -8.07
N SER A 163 -2.87 -27.34 -7.68
CA SER A 163 -2.48 -28.70 -8.03
C SER A 163 -3.64 -29.57 -8.57
N PRO A 164 -3.36 -30.59 -9.42
CA PRO A 164 -4.37 -31.54 -9.84
C PRO A 164 -4.97 -32.38 -8.71
N SER A 165 -4.16 -32.69 -7.66
CA SER A 165 -4.63 -33.39 -6.46
C SER A 165 -5.68 -32.58 -5.71
N ASP A 166 -5.46 -31.29 -5.55
CA ASP A 166 -6.42 -30.39 -4.88
C ASP A 166 -7.69 -30.21 -5.73
N SER A 167 -7.56 -30.14 -7.05
CA SER A 167 -8.72 -30.12 -7.93
C SER A 167 -9.60 -31.38 -7.75
N ALA A 168 -8.98 -32.55 -7.74
CA ALA A 168 -9.68 -33.81 -7.47
C ALA A 168 -10.26 -33.84 -6.05
N TYR A 169 -9.53 -33.37 -5.05
CA TYR A 169 -10.00 -33.26 -3.67
C TYR A 169 -11.27 -32.38 -3.58
N VAL A 170 -11.25 -31.19 -4.18
CA VAL A 170 -12.41 -30.29 -4.20
C VAL A 170 -13.63 -30.97 -4.80
N VAL A 171 -13.49 -31.55 -6.01
CA VAL A 171 -14.59 -32.26 -6.70
C VAL A 171 -15.18 -33.40 -5.88
N ASN A 172 -14.34 -34.17 -5.20
CA ASN A 172 -14.75 -35.36 -4.43
C ASN A 172 -15.34 -35.04 -3.06
N ASN A 173 -15.01 -33.87 -2.47
CA ASN A 173 -15.44 -33.53 -1.11
C ASN A 173 -16.58 -32.51 -1.03
N ILE A 174 -17.01 -31.93 -2.15
CA ILE A 174 -18.19 -31.08 -2.18
C ILE A 174 -19.47 -31.92 -2.25
N LYS A 175 -20.48 -31.48 -1.51
CA LYS A 175 -21.80 -32.14 -1.51
C LYS A 175 -22.49 -31.99 -2.86
N PRO A 176 -23.31 -32.97 -3.32
CA PRO A 176 -24.01 -32.88 -4.61
C PRO A 176 -24.85 -31.60 -4.81
N LYS A 177 -25.40 -31.05 -3.70
CA LYS A 177 -26.13 -29.77 -3.70
C LYS A 177 -25.20 -28.60 -4.16
N ILE A 178 -23.96 -28.60 -3.71
CA ILE A 178 -22.96 -27.55 -3.98
C ILE A 178 -22.35 -27.72 -5.37
N THR A 179 -22.29 -28.94 -5.89
CA THR A 179 -21.76 -29.21 -7.24
C THR A 179 -22.38 -28.34 -8.32
N LYS A 180 -23.69 -28.09 -8.23
CA LYS A 180 -24.43 -27.26 -9.19
C LYS A 180 -24.29 -25.76 -8.90
N ALA A 181 -23.84 -25.39 -7.70
CA ALA A 181 -23.66 -24.01 -7.28
C ALA A 181 -22.22 -23.51 -7.57
N ILE A 182 -21.34 -24.37 -8.09
CA ILE A 182 -20.00 -23.96 -8.55
C ILE A 182 -20.02 -23.96 -10.09
N THR A 183 -20.19 -22.77 -10.66
CA THR A 183 -20.36 -22.53 -12.09
C THR A 183 -19.19 -21.76 -12.69
N GLY A 184 -19.06 -21.77 -14.01
CA GLY A 184 -17.99 -21.06 -14.70
C GLY A 184 -17.46 -21.86 -15.90
N SER A 185 -16.26 -21.54 -16.34
CA SER A 185 -15.59 -22.29 -17.39
C SER A 185 -15.11 -23.66 -16.91
N GLY A 186 -15.08 -24.65 -17.81
CA GLY A 186 -14.64 -26.01 -17.51
C GLY A 186 -15.81 -26.96 -17.21
N GLY A 187 -15.62 -27.82 -16.23
CA GLY A 187 -16.59 -28.88 -15.89
C GLY A 187 -17.75 -28.42 -14.98
N SER A 188 -18.50 -29.40 -14.47
CA SER A 188 -19.51 -29.21 -13.42
C SER A 188 -19.22 -30.23 -12.30
N PRO A 189 -18.78 -29.75 -11.10
CA PRO A 189 -18.52 -28.35 -10.70
C PRO A 189 -17.38 -27.70 -11.51
N SER A 190 -17.44 -26.37 -11.64
CA SER A 190 -16.41 -25.62 -12.34
C SER A 190 -15.17 -25.46 -11.43
N VAL A 191 -14.32 -26.49 -11.44
CA VAL A 191 -13.05 -26.54 -10.70
C VAL A 191 -11.93 -26.80 -11.70
N ALA A 192 -10.84 -26.04 -11.60
CA ALA A 192 -9.70 -26.18 -12.50
C ALA A 192 -8.35 -26.09 -11.75
N THR A 193 -7.36 -26.79 -12.29
CA THR A 193 -5.97 -26.58 -11.88
C THR A 193 -5.45 -25.33 -12.55
N VAL A 194 -5.02 -24.36 -11.75
CA VAL A 194 -4.39 -23.11 -12.18
C VAL A 194 -2.99 -23.10 -11.58
N PRO A 195 -1.94 -23.35 -12.40
CA PRO A 195 -0.57 -23.37 -11.89
C PRO A 195 -0.21 -22.04 -11.22
N ASP A 196 0.38 -22.13 -10.03
CA ASP A 196 0.82 -20.97 -9.28
C ASP A 196 2.29 -20.66 -9.60
N THR A 197 2.51 -19.61 -10.36
CA THR A 197 3.84 -19.05 -10.64
C THR A 197 4.04 -17.71 -9.91
N THR A 198 3.11 -17.35 -9.03
CA THR A 198 3.06 -16.04 -8.37
C THR A 198 3.93 -16.04 -7.12
N ASN A 199 4.84 -15.09 -7.02
CA ASN A 199 5.50 -14.81 -5.75
C ASN A 199 4.52 -14.00 -4.86
N TRP A 200 3.71 -14.71 -4.06
CA TRP A 200 2.68 -14.10 -3.23
C TRP A 200 3.24 -13.17 -2.16
N ASP A 201 4.40 -13.48 -1.59
CA ASP A 201 5.05 -12.60 -0.62
C ASP A 201 5.37 -11.24 -1.25
N GLN A 202 5.89 -11.25 -2.47
CA GLN A 202 6.19 -10.00 -3.18
C GLN A 202 4.93 -9.25 -3.61
N VAL A 203 3.92 -9.95 -4.11
CA VAL A 203 2.64 -9.35 -4.54
C VAL A 203 1.93 -8.70 -3.35
N THR A 204 1.76 -9.44 -2.24
CA THR A 204 1.10 -8.92 -1.04
C THR A 204 1.87 -7.76 -0.43
N GLN A 205 3.19 -7.85 -0.29
CA GLN A 205 4.05 -6.76 0.20
C GLN A 205 3.91 -5.49 -0.64
N ASN A 206 3.85 -5.62 -1.98
CA ASN A 206 3.67 -4.48 -2.85
C ASN A 206 2.30 -3.82 -2.67
N ILE A 207 1.23 -4.61 -2.50
CA ILE A 207 -0.12 -4.09 -2.26
C ILE A 207 -0.19 -3.43 -0.88
N ILE A 208 0.34 -4.09 0.16
CA ILE A 208 0.37 -3.58 1.55
C ILE A 208 1.11 -2.24 1.63
N PHE A 209 2.20 -2.08 0.87
CA PHE A 209 2.93 -0.81 0.81
C PHE A 209 2.07 0.36 0.34
N GLY A 210 1.05 0.09 -0.50
CA GLY A 210 0.08 1.07 -0.97
C GLY A 210 -1.21 1.12 -0.13
N ALA A 211 -1.26 0.48 1.05
CA ALA A 211 -2.48 0.42 1.85
C ALA A 211 -2.95 1.80 2.31
N ASP A 212 -4.23 2.09 2.05
CA ASP A 212 -4.90 3.29 2.55
C ASP A 212 -5.27 3.14 4.02
N TYR A 213 -5.62 1.91 4.43
CA TYR A 213 -5.98 1.56 5.80
C TYR A 213 -5.20 0.33 6.28
N THR A 214 -4.69 0.41 7.50
CA THR A 214 -4.16 -0.75 8.21
C THR A 214 -5.04 -1.01 9.42
N LEU A 215 -5.68 -2.17 9.45
CA LEU A 215 -6.53 -2.61 10.55
C LEU A 215 -5.78 -3.65 11.39
N PRO A 216 -5.72 -3.50 12.71
CA PRO A 216 -5.19 -4.56 13.59
C PRO A 216 -6.13 -5.77 13.63
N THR A 217 -5.66 -6.87 14.21
CA THR A 217 -6.52 -8.02 14.53
C THR A 217 -7.74 -7.60 15.35
N GLY A 218 -8.89 -8.17 15.05
CA GLY A 218 -10.10 -7.80 15.79
C GLY A 218 -11.42 -8.09 15.09
N THR A 219 -12.50 -7.59 15.71
CA THR A 219 -13.86 -7.66 15.19
C THR A 219 -14.31 -6.29 14.74
N TYR A 220 -14.78 -6.19 13.51
CA TYR A 220 -15.26 -4.99 12.87
C TYR A 220 -16.74 -5.14 12.49
N SER A 221 -17.53 -4.10 12.73
CA SER A 221 -18.98 -4.13 12.55
C SER A 221 -19.47 -2.98 11.68
N THR A 222 -20.76 -2.77 11.65
CA THR A 222 -21.42 -1.67 10.93
C THR A 222 -20.74 -0.33 11.19
N GLY A 223 -20.50 0.42 10.12
CA GLY A 223 -19.78 1.70 10.15
C GLY A 223 -18.28 1.59 9.82
N THR A 224 -17.72 0.38 9.68
CA THR A 224 -16.39 0.20 9.17
C THR A 224 -16.36 0.52 7.68
N SER A 225 -15.58 1.55 7.29
CA SER A 225 -15.42 1.93 5.89
C SER A 225 -14.27 1.16 5.26
N LEU A 226 -14.58 0.39 4.21
CA LEU A 226 -13.61 -0.36 3.40
C LEU A 226 -13.54 0.17 1.96
N GLY A 227 -13.68 1.49 1.80
CA GLY A 227 -13.75 2.14 0.50
C GLY A 227 -15.18 2.30 -0.03
N SER A 228 -15.28 2.92 -1.19
CA SER A 228 -16.54 3.14 -1.93
C SER A 228 -16.35 2.89 -3.42
N LEU A 229 -17.43 2.85 -4.18
CA LEU A 229 -17.37 2.71 -5.65
C LEU A 229 -16.55 3.84 -6.31
N ALA A 230 -16.70 5.07 -5.82
CA ALA A 230 -15.98 6.23 -6.34
C ALA A 230 -14.52 6.30 -5.85
N GLU A 231 -14.26 5.76 -4.65
CA GLU A 231 -12.95 5.75 -4.03
C GLU A 231 -12.66 4.36 -3.46
N PRO A 232 -12.33 3.37 -4.33
CA PRO A 232 -11.93 2.05 -3.86
C PRO A 232 -10.64 2.16 -3.04
N LYS A 233 -10.51 1.39 -1.97
CA LYS A 233 -9.39 1.46 -1.02
C LYS A 233 -8.61 0.16 -0.95
N ILE A 234 -7.34 0.29 -0.61
CA ILE A 234 -6.50 -0.84 -0.25
C ILE A 234 -6.53 -0.95 1.27
N THR A 235 -7.16 -2.00 1.78
CA THR A 235 -7.24 -2.29 3.21
C THR A 235 -6.30 -3.45 3.55
N TYR A 236 -5.35 -3.22 4.43
CA TYR A 236 -4.50 -4.26 4.99
C TYR A 236 -4.96 -4.62 6.40
N VAL A 237 -5.14 -5.89 6.67
CA VAL A 237 -5.42 -6.41 8.02
C VAL A 237 -4.21 -7.20 8.51
N ASN A 238 -3.61 -6.73 9.59
CA ASN A 238 -2.45 -7.36 10.19
C ASN A 238 -2.88 -8.31 11.32
N GLY A 239 -3.28 -9.52 10.95
CA GLY A 239 -3.73 -10.58 11.84
C GLY A 239 -5.15 -11.05 11.52
N ASP A 240 -5.75 -11.78 12.46
CA ASP A 240 -7.07 -12.36 12.31
C ASP A 240 -8.18 -11.29 12.35
N VAL A 241 -9.17 -11.43 11.47
CA VAL A 241 -10.28 -10.49 11.39
C VAL A 241 -11.63 -11.19 11.32
N ASN A 242 -12.62 -10.62 12.03
CA ASN A 242 -14.01 -11.00 11.93
C ASN A 242 -14.85 -9.77 11.58
N PHE A 243 -15.49 -9.78 10.41
CA PHE A 243 -16.46 -8.78 10.02
C PHE A 243 -17.87 -9.23 10.43
N THR A 244 -18.52 -8.42 11.28
CA THR A 244 -19.87 -8.66 11.82
C THR A 244 -20.80 -7.50 11.45
N GLY A 245 -22.11 -7.70 11.57
CA GLY A 245 -23.08 -6.66 11.21
C GLY A 245 -23.15 -6.43 9.70
N THR A 246 -23.46 -5.20 9.29
CA THR A 246 -23.53 -4.83 7.87
C THR A 246 -22.26 -4.08 7.49
N VAL A 247 -21.43 -4.69 6.66
CA VAL A 247 -20.16 -4.12 6.18
C VAL A 247 -20.14 -4.17 4.67
N GLU A 248 -19.83 -3.04 4.04
CA GLU A 248 -19.68 -2.91 2.60
C GLU A 248 -18.27 -2.35 2.29
N GLY A 249 -17.66 -2.86 1.22
CA GLY A 249 -16.33 -2.42 0.81
C GLY A 249 -16.08 -2.50 -0.69
N TYR A 250 -15.12 -1.70 -1.14
CA TYR A 250 -14.66 -1.60 -2.53
C TYR A 250 -13.15 -1.48 -2.58
N GLY A 251 -12.52 -2.25 -3.46
CA GLY A 251 -11.09 -2.14 -3.68
C GLY A 251 -10.34 -3.45 -3.46
N ILE A 252 -9.22 -3.41 -2.74
CA ILE A 252 -8.39 -4.59 -2.44
C ILE A 252 -8.29 -4.74 -0.93
N MET A 253 -8.64 -5.92 -0.42
CA MET A 253 -8.43 -6.28 0.98
C MET A 253 -7.37 -7.38 1.07
N VAL A 254 -6.34 -7.14 1.86
CA VAL A 254 -5.28 -8.11 2.15
C VAL A 254 -5.31 -8.46 3.63
N VAL A 255 -5.53 -9.71 3.95
CA VAL A 255 -5.57 -10.22 5.33
C VAL A 255 -4.38 -11.14 5.56
N ASN A 256 -3.50 -10.77 6.48
CA ASN A 256 -2.39 -11.61 6.92
C ASN A 256 -2.79 -12.41 8.17
N GLY A 257 -3.60 -13.44 7.98
CA GLY A 257 -4.18 -14.25 9.06
C GLY A 257 -5.51 -14.87 8.66
N ASN A 258 -6.36 -15.15 9.64
CA ASN A 258 -7.68 -15.74 9.43
C ASN A 258 -8.74 -14.70 9.08
N LEU A 259 -9.65 -15.06 8.18
CA LEU A 259 -10.79 -14.22 7.81
C LEU A 259 -12.10 -14.90 8.20
N THR A 260 -12.91 -14.21 9.00
CA THR A 260 -14.28 -14.63 9.30
C THR A 260 -15.26 -13.55 8.82
N LEU A 261 -16.28 -13.96 8.05
CA LEU A 261 -17.38 -13.10 7.62
C LEU A 261 -18.67 -13.63 8.27
N SER A 262 -19.22 -12.91 9.24
CA SER A 262 -20.30 -13.41 10.06
C SER A 262 -21.60 -12.56 10.06
N GLY A 263 -21.63 -11.45 9.33
CA GLY A 263 -22.79 -10.59 9.20
C GLY A 263 -23.37 -10.56 7.79
N GLN A 264 -23.85 -9.39 7.40
CA GLN A 264 -24.12 -9.04 6.01
C GLN A 264 -22.86 -8.35 5.48
N PHE A 265 -22.06 -9.07 4.75
CA PHE A 265 -20.80 -8.57 4.20
C PHE A 265 -20.89 -8.50 2.68
N THR A 266 -20.64 -7.34 2.10
CA THR A 266 -20.55 -7.16 0.65
C THR A 266 -19.23 -6.51 0.29
N PHE A 267 -18.48 -7.12 -0.62
CA PHE A 267 -17.22 -6.58 -1.07
C PHE A 267 -17.12 -6.62 -2.60
N ASN A 268 -16.76 -5.48 -3.18
CA ASN A 268 -16.56 -5.32 -4.62
C ASN A 268 -15.07 -5.12 -4.91
N GLY A 269 -14.40 -6.17 -5.41
CA GLY A 269 -12.99 -6.09 -5.70
C GLY A 269 -12.22 -7.39 -5.47
N ILE A 270 -11.05 -7.31 -4.87
CA ILE A 270 -10.15 -8.43 -4.66
C ILE A 270 -9.93 -8.64 -3.15
N ILE A 271 -10.20 -9.85 -2.66
CA ILE A 271 -9.83 -10.25 -1.30
C ILE A 271 -8.67 -11.25 -1.38
N ILE A 272 -7.59 -10.96 -0.67
CA ILE A 272 -6.43 -11.83 -0.54
C ILE A 272 -6.27 -12.19 0.93
N VAL A 273 -6.45 -13.45 1.27
CA VAL A 273 -6.13 -13.99 2.60
C VAL A 273 -4.85 -14.78 2.46
N TYR A 274 -3.80 -14.38 3.17
CA TYR A 274 -2.51 -15.03 3.06
C TYR A 274 -1.87 -15.24 4.43
N GLY A 275 -1.03 -16.25 4.53
CA GLY A 275 -0.22 -16.53 5.71
C GLY A 275 0.90 -17.50 5.38
N GLN A 276 2.01 -17.40 6.11
CA GLN A 276 3.13 -18.35 5.99
C GLN A 276 2.84 -19.72 6.65
N SER A 277 1.73 -19.81 7.40
CA SER A 277 1.27 -21.02 8.09
C SER A 277 -0.17 -21.37 7.66
N ASP A 278 -0.92 -21.94 8.59
CA ASP A 278 -2.32 -22.30 8.39
C ASP A 278 -3.21 -21.05 8.38
N ILE A 279 -4.10 -20.98 7.43
CA ILE A 279 -5.14 -19.94 7.36
C ILE A 279 -6.53 -20.59 7.34
N THR A 280 -7.47 -19.94 8.02
CA THR A 280 -8.88 -20.30 7.99
C THR A 280 -9.68 -19.17 7.35
N VAL A 281 -10.48 -19.50 6.37
CA VAL A 281 -11.48 -18.60 5.79
C VAL A 281 -12.86 -19.13 6.08
N GLN A 282 -13.61 -18.41 6.92
CA GLN A 282 -14.91 -18.86 7.38
C GLN A 282 -16.02 -17.87 7.00
N LEU A 283 -17.05 -18.39 6.32
CA LEU A 283 -18.24 -17.66 5.92
C LEU A 283 -19.43 -18.18 6.71
N THR A 284 -20.03 -17.34 7.55
CA THR A 284 -21.12 -17.74 8.47
C THR A 284 -22.34 -16.82 8.38
N GLY A 285 -22.36 -15.82 7.63
CA GLY A 285 -23.50 -14.92 7.45
C GLY A 285 -23.99 -14.92 6.02
N ASN A 286 -24.52 -13.78 5.60
CA ASN A 286 -24.80 -13.52 4.20
C ASN A 286 -23.61 -12.74 3.63
N SER A 287 -22.66 -13.46 3.05
CA SER A 287 -21.41 -12.88 2.54
C SER A 287 -21.45 -12.87 1.03
N THR A 288 -21.26 -11.71 0.44
CA THR A 288 -21.22 -11.53 -1.02
C THR A 288 -19.89 -10.88 -1.42
N VAL A 289 -19.20 -11.50 -2.36
CA VAL A 289 -18.02 -10.90 -3.00
C VAL A 289 -18.23 -10.88 -4.50
N TYR A 290 -18.19 -9.71 -5.08
CA TYR A 290 -18.11 -9.49 -6.52
C TYR A 290 -16.69 -9.12 -6.90
N GLY A 291 -16.03 -9.99 -7.66
CA GLY A 291 -14.63 -9.79 -8.04
C GLY A 291 -13.83 -11.06 -8.00
N ALA A 292 -12.91 -11.19 -7.04
CA ALA A 292 -12.14 -12.42 -6.82
C ALA A 292 -11.71 -12.58 -5.37
N THR A 293 -11.57 -13.83 -4.94
CA THR A 293 -10.98 -14.18 -3.65
C THR A 293 -9.78 -15.10 -3.84
N MET A 294 -8.72 -14.85 -3.09
CA MET A 294 -7.47 -15.61 -3.17
C MET A 294 -7.05 -16.05 -1.76
N PHE A 295 -6.89 -17.34 -1.57
CA PHE A 295 -6.48 -17.93 -0.30
C PHE A 295 -5.13 -18.62 -0.49
N VAL A 296 -4.12 -18.10 0.20
CA VAL A 296 -2.72 -18.49 0.01
C VAL A 296 -2.07 -18.83 1.34
N GLY A 297 -1.67 -20.06 1.53
CA GLY A 297 -1.06 -20.52 2.78
C GLY A 297 -0.48 -21.90 2.69
N GLN A 298 0.28 -22.32 3.69
CA GLN A 298 0.77 -23.70 3.76
C GLN A 298 -0.41 -24.68 3.90
N SER A 299 -1.39 -24.34 4.75
CA SER A 299 -2.65 -25.06 4.89
C SER A 299 -3.79 -24.05 4.76
N VAL A 300 -4.82 -24.39 3.98
CA VAL A 300 -6.02 -23.55 3.80
C VAL A 300 -7.24 -24.34 4.20
N ASP A 301 -7.97 -23.84 5.20
CA ASP A 301 -9.24 -24.37 5.65
C ASP A 301 -10.38 -23.42 5.25
N PHE A 302 -11.07 -23.75 4.15
CA PHE A 302 -12.16 -22.94 3.60
C PHE A 302 -13.51 -23.50 4.04
N LYS A 303 -14.22 -22.72 4.86
CA LYS A 303 -15.48 -23.10 5.47
C LYS A 303 -16.62 -22.16 5.08
N ALA A 304 -17.73 -22.72 4.62
CA ALA A 304 -19.02 -22.05 4.64
C ALA A 304 -19.92 -22.77 5.64
N ALA A 305 -19.87 -22.34 6.90
CA ALA A 305 -20.44 -23.08 8.01
C ALA A 305 -21.97 -22.92 8.11
N SER A 306 -22.49 -21.73 7.83
CA SER A 306 -23.93 -21.41 7.85
C SER A 306 -24.21 -20.15 7.03
N GLY A 307 -25.49 -19.90 6.70
CA GLY A 307 -25.88 -18.73 5.91
C GLY A 307 -25.75 -18.94 4.40
N ASN A 308 -25.58 -17.84 3.67
CA ASN A 308 -25.45 -17.81 2.22
C ASN A 308 -24.16 -17.12 1.84
N ALA A 309 -23.26 -17.83 1.15
CA ALA A 309 -22.03 -17.27 0.63
C ALA A 309 -22.13 -17.17 -0.89
N THR A 310 -21.98 -15.98 -1.43
CA THR A 310 -21.98 -15.68 -2.87
C THR A 310 -20.61 -15.14 -3.25
N LEU A 311 -19.87 -15.86 -4.08
CA LEU A 311 -18.53 -15.50 -4.54
C LEU A 311 -18.51 -15.50 -6.08
N TYR A 312 -18.73 -14.34 -6.66
CA TYR A 312 -18.88 -14.18 -8.11
C TYR A 312 -17.69 -13.46 -8.72
N TYR A 313 -17.13 -14.06 -9.76
CA TYR A 313 -16.15 -13.37 -10.57
C TYR A 313 -16.79 -12.13 -11.21
N SER A 314 -16.11 -10.99 -11.07
CA SER A 314 -16.51 -9.71 -11.66
C SER A 314 -15.29 -8.98 -12.20
N SER A 315 -15.16 -8.94 -13.53
CA SER A 315 -14.11 -8.16 -14.18
C SER A 315 -14.26 -6.66 -13.92
N ALA A 316 -15.50 -6.17 -13.79
CA ALA A 316 -15.81 -4.77 -13.47
C ALA A 316 -15.32 -4.39 -12.07
N ALA A 317 -15.62 -5.20 -11.05
CA ALA A 317 -15.16 -4.97 -9.68
C ALA A 317 -13.62 -5.05 -9.54
N ILE A 318 -13.00 -6.01 -10.22
CA ILE A 318 -11.54 -6.15 -10.27
C ILE A 318 -10.89 -4.93 -10.92
N ASN A 319 -11.43 -4.42 -12.02
CA ASN A 319 -10.90 -3.25 -12.70
C ASN A 319 -11.09 -1.99 -11.85
N ASN A 320 -12.23 -1.82 -11.18
CA ASN A 320 -12.44 -0.74 -10.23
C ASN A 320 -11.42 -0.80 -9.09
N ALA A 321 -11.22 -1.96 -8.48
CA ALA A 321 -10.25 -2.16 -7.41
C ALA A 321 -8.81 -1.79 -7.81
N LYS A 322 -8.44 -1.99 -9.09
CA LYS A 322 -7.11 -1.66 -9.62
C LYS A 322 -6.88 -0.17 -9.84
N LEU A 323 -7.93 0.66 -9.89
CA LEU A 323 -7.78 2.09 -10.13
C LEU A 323 -6.93 2.79 -9.06
N ASN A 324 -6.98 2.31 -7.82
CA ASN A 324 -6.21 2.87 -6.71
C ASN A 324 -4.88 2.13 -6.42
N LEU A 325 -4.53 1.13 -7.22
CA LEU A 325 -3.16 0.60 -7.12
C LEU A 325 -2.18 1.71 -7.53
N LYS A 326 -1.44 2.24 -6.57
CA LYS A 326 -0.33 3.15 -6.84
C LYS A 326 0.58 2.51 -7.88
N SER A 327 0.86 3.24 -8.94
CA SER A 327 1.46 2.63 -10.15
C SER A 327 2.89 2.13 -9.92
N SER A 328 3.57 2.57 -8.84
CA SER A 328 4.97 2.23 -8.62
C SER A 328 5.44 2.34 -7.16
N ARG A 329 6.37 1.48 -6.83
CA ARG A 329 7.18 1.51 -5.62
C ARG A 329 8.60 1.94 -5.99
N PHE A 330 9.24 2.73 -5.12
CA PHE A 330 10.63 3.13 -5.30
C PHE A 330 11.52 2.43 -4.27
N ASN A 331 12.58 1.78 -4.75
CA ASN A 331 13.70 1.36 -3.91
C ASN A 331 14.79 2.41 -4.04
N ILE A 332 15.10 3.11 -2.96
CA ILE A 332 16.21 4.05 -2.93
C ILE A 332 17.52 3.23 -2.92
N LEU A 333 18.31 3.40 -3.97
CA LEU A 333 19.60 2.73 -4.13
C LEU A 333 20.72 3.51 -3.44
N SER A 334 20.61 4.83 -3.46
CA SER A 334 21.58 5.73 -2.82
C SER A 334 20.95 7.11 -2.59
N TRP A 335 21.46 7.79 -1.57
CA TRP A 335 21.11 9.14 -1.19
C TRP A 335 22.39 9.96 -0.98
N TRP A 336 22.46 11.11 -1.59
CA TRP A 336 23.56 12.06 -1.45
C TRP A 336 23.03 13.43 -1.04
N GLU A 337 23.81 14.10 -0.19
CA GLU A 337 23.57 15.47 0.28
C GLU A 337 24.83 16.32 0.11
#